data_2e87198ae6246f28997a7fa524630cf7
#
_entry.id   2e87198ae6246f28997a7fa524630cf7
#
_cell.length_a   1.000
_cell.length_b   1.000
_cell.length_c   1.000
_cell.angle_alpha   90.00
_cell.angle_beta   90.00
_cell.angle_gamma   90.00
#
_symmetry.space_group_name_H-M   'P 1'
#
loop_
_entity.id
_entity.type
_entity.pdbx_description
1 polymer ?
#
loop_
_entity_poly.entity_id
_entity_poly.type
_entity_poly.pdbx_seq_one_letter_code
_entity_poly.pdbx_strand_id
1 'polypeptide(L)'
;RLYRYDLEEGVLLPQEETVDAWIRQALPDGTVSWTGGGYPVVVLGGTEEDVIYLASRDGMYRHVLGGSMMEQVIDGALSVFGDASSYLCRVKAMADQEFLAVFNPSVGLVRYTFDETVPSMPDQEIRIYSLTENRSVRQAITDYKRQHTDIYVRYEVGMEGDGGMTAEDAVRRLNTQVLAGEGPDVLILDGLPMESYLDKGMLQDIRPVLDSLEGELFSSVVEGFTEPDGAVYVMPMCIRVPLLAGEEDAVGQMEDLESIADQAERLRADHPQGGIFGIHDPETMLRLFGMVSSPAWTGADGQMDPSAVTEFLRQVKRIYDAEQAGAVPEQVERQAAEAEEMESYGIDPVQRRMEVCNNVLDIIRGHAMAAAGYVDGIQLCLDNVTSVLRLEEGLDYRVFNGQASASFLPVAMVGISSRTGQQAEAEEFVRLIFAREAQEHIYEGYPVNRAAYEAHFAACEENDSNGSMMLVMDDGTEQEFFLYWPDQAARERFTGYVESLRTPVLTDVQLCELVYETGRKVLEGELSAEDGAAEIVKKASIYLAE
;
A
#
# COMPACT_ATOMS: atom_id res chain seq x y z
N ARG A 1 10.80 27.36 3.91
CA ARG A 1 11.00 28.80 3.61
C ARG A 1 12.43 29.06 3.17
N LEU A 2 12.63 29.95 2.18
CA LEU A 2 13.94 30.40 1.71
C LEU A 2 14.32 31.69 2.41
N TYR A 3 15.51 31.71 3.04
CA TYR A 3 16.10 32.90 3.64
C TYR A 3 17.31 33.36 2.82
N ARG A 4 17.37 34.65 2.50
CA ARG A 4 18.48 35.28 1.79
C ARG A 4 19.19 36.27 2.70
N TYR A 5 20.52 36.29 2.64
CA TYR A 5 21.35 37.21 3.39
C TYR A 5 22.28 37.96 2.44
N ASP A 6 22.39 39.25 2.62
CA ASP A 6 23.48 40.02 2.03
C ASP A 6 24.74 39.80 2.89
N LEU A 7 25.74 39.16 2.31
CA LEU A 7 26.97 38.83 3.01
C LEU A 7 27.92 40.02 3.18
N GLU A 8 27.80 41.08 2.36
CA GLU A 8 28.58 42.29 2.48
C GLU A 8 28.01 43.21 3.56
N GLU A 9 26.71 43.38 3.56
CA GLU A 9 26.03 44.24 4.55
C GLU A 9 25.61 43.49 5.81
N GLY A 10 25.62 42.17 5.80
CA GLY A 10 25.26 41.29 6.93
C GLY A 10 23.79 41.38 7.31
N VAL A 11 22.90 41.66 6.37
CA VAL A 11 21.47 41.85 6.60
C VAL A 11 20.62 40.78 5.94
N LEU A 12 19.48 40.45 6.57
CA LEU A 12 18.45 39.59 6.00
C LEU A 12 17.69 40.35 4.91
N LEU A 13 17.64 39.79 3.71
CA LEU A 13 16.90 40.33 2.57
C LEU A 13 15.42 39.97 2.63
N PRO A 14 14.54 40.67 1.91
CA PRO A 14 13.12 40.32 1.82
C PRO A 14 12.89 38.88 1.38
N GLN A 15 11.81 38.28 1.87
CA GLN A 15 11.41 36.92 1.49
C GLN A 15 10.95 36.86 0.03
N GLU A 16 11.22 35.73 -0.61
CA GLU A 16 10.72 35.40 -1.95
C GLU A 16 9.39 34.65 -1.80
N GLU A 17 8.27 35.38 -1.76
CA GLU A 17 6.95 34.81 -1.54
C GLU A 17 6.59 33.74 -2.58
N THR A 18 6.97 33.92 -3.84
CA THR A 18 6.76 32.98 -4.94
C THR A 18 7.49 31.67 -4.69
N VAL A 19 8.76 31.75 -4.27
CA VAL A 19 9.58 30.57 -3.93
C VAL A 19 9.04 29.86 -2.70
N ASP A 20 8.67 30.62 -1.65
CA ASP A 20 8.09 30.04 -0.43
C ASP A 20 6.74 29.33 -0.70
N ALA A 21 5.93 29.87 -1.61
CA ALA A 21 4.68 29.21 -2.01
C ALA A 21 4.96 27.91 -2.77
N TRP A 22 5.91 27.92 -3.71
CA TRP A 22 6.30 26.72 -4.44
C TRP A 22 6.90 25.64 -3.52
N ILE A 23 7.79 26.01 -2.57
CA ILE A 23 8.36 25.07 -1.59
C ILE A 23 7.26 24.42 -0.75
N ARG A 24 6.24 25.17 -0.31
CA ARG A 24 5.11 24.60 0.44
C ARG A 24 4.31 23.59 -0.38
N GLN A 25 4.14 23.85 -1.68
CA GLN A 25 3.46 22.93 -2.58
C GLN A 25 4.30 21.67 -2.85
N ALA A 26 5.62 21.83 -3.05
CA ALA A 26 6.53 20.72 -3.33
C ALA A 26 6.86 19.86 -2.08
N LEU A 27 6.60 20.39 -0.88
CA LEU A 27 6.80 19.71 0.41
C LEU A 27 5.49 19.74 1.19
N PRO A 28 4.54 18.86 0.90
CA PRO A 28 3.36 18.69 1.77
C PRO A 28 3.78 18.31 3.18
N ASP A 29 3.04 18.82 4.16
CA ASP A 29 3.39 18.91 5.58
C ASP A 29 4.22 17.76 6.15
N GLY A 30 5.38 18.15 6.69
CA GLY A 30 6.10 17.38 7.73
C GLY A 30 6.91 16.19 7.27
N THR A 31 6.90 15.79 6.02
CA THR A 31 7.68 14.66 5.52
C THR A 31 9.14 15.00 5.26
N VAL A 32 9.90 15.28 6.30
CA VAL A 32 11.33 15.02 6.27
C VAL A 32 11.51 13.53 6.52
N SER A 33 11.49 12.74 5.46
CA SER A 33 11.82 11.32 5.57
C SER A 33 13.28 11.16 5.98
N TRP A 34 13.50 10.65 7.18
CA TRP A 34 14.83 10.33 7.71
C TRP A 34 15.42 9.06 7.08
N THR A 35 14.69 8.37 6.22
CA THR A 35 15.03 7.04 5.70
C THR A 35 15.68 7.02 4.33
N GLY A 36 15.93 8.16 3.69
CA GLY A 36 16.57 8.18 2.39
C GLY A 36 17.44 9.42 2.19
N GLY A 37 18.69 9.24 1.82
CA GLY A 37 19.73 10.27 1.71
C GLY A 37 19.54 11.35 0.61
N GLY A 38 18.32 11.54 0.08
CA GLY A 38 18.00 12.55 -0.93
C GLY A 38 17.34 13.80 -0.33
N TYR A 39 17.47 14.92 -1.02
CA TYR A 39 16.81 16.18 -0.65
C TYR A 39 15.50 16.29 -1.43
N PRO A 40 14.35 16.45 -0.76
CA PRO A 40 13.07 16.60 -1.45
C PRO A 40 13.00 17.87 -2.30
N VAL A 41 13.70 18.93 -1.89
CA VAL A 41 13.90 20.16 -2.66
C VAL A 41 15.35 20.59 -2.59
N VAL A 42 15.95 20.87 -3.76
CA VAL A 42 17.32 21.43 -3.89
C VAL A 42 17.21 22.82 -4.47
N VAL A 43 17.85 23.80 -3.82
CA VAL A 43 17.97 25.18 -4.32
C VAL A 43 19.41 25.41 -4.74
N LEU A 44 19.61 25.96 -5.94
CA LEU A 44 20.94 26.30 -6.48
C LEU A 44 20.93 27.65 -7.19
N GLY A 45 22.07 28.32 -7.17
CA GLY A 45 22.29 29.54 -7.98
C GLY A 45 22.44 29.19 -9.46
N GLY A 46 21.91 30.05 -10.31
CA GLY A 46 22.15 30.02 -11.74
C GLY A 46 23.53 30.52 -12.13
N THR A 47 23.82 30.53 -13.43
CA THR A 47 25.00 31.17 -14.02
C THR A 47 24.76 32.65 -14.30
N GLU A 48 23.49 33.07 -14.29
CA GLU A 48 23.06 34.46 -14.42
C GLU A 48 22.91 35.10 -13.03
N GLU A 49 23.13 36.43 -12.97
CA GLU A 49 22.89 37.21 -11.76
C GLU A 49 21.38 37.24 -11.46
N ASP A 50 21.02 37.15 -10.20
CA ASP A 50 19.63 37.12 -9.71
C ASP A 50 18.76 35.91 -10.17
N VAL A 51 19.36 34.88 -10.72
CA VAL A 51 18.64 33.63 -11.07
C VAL A 51 18.96 32.53 -10.11
N ILE A 52 17.90 31.87 -9.64
CA ILE A 52 17.98 30.62 -8.87
C ILE A 52 17.17 29.52 -9.56
N TYR A 53 17.57 28.30 -9.33
CA TYR A 53 16.81 27.10 -9.71
C TYR A 53 16.37 26.35 -8.49
N LEU A 54 15.18 25.76 -8.58
CA LEU A 54 14.62 24.87 -7.58
C LEU A 54 14.35 23.52 -8.25
N ALA A 55 14.79 22.45 -7.64
CA ALA A 55 14.62 21.10 -8.14
C ALA A 55 13.87 20.26 -7.12
N SER A 56 12.88 19.51 -7.58
CA SER A 56 12.09 18.54 -6.83
C SER A 56 11.84 17.30 -7.70
N ARG A 57 11.00 16.38 -7.23
CA ARG A 57 10.55 15.26 -8.04
C ARG A 57 9.75 15.70 -9.28
N ASP A 58 9.05 16.84 -9.21
CA ASP A 58 8.27 17.38 -10.34
C ASP A 58 9.14 17.99 -11.43
N GLY A 59 10.47 18.04 -11.21
CA GLY A 59 11.44 18.56 -12.17
C GLY A 59 12.23 19.74 -11.63
N MET A 60 12.67 20.61 -12.54
CA MET A 60 13.47 21.76 -12.20
C MET A 60 12.83 23.06 -12.71
N TYR A 61 12.82 24.06 -11.85
CA TYR A 61 12.17 25.35 -12.06
C TYR A 61 13.21 26.50 -11.96
N ARG A 62 13.13 27.46 -12.88
CA ARG A 62 13.90 28.71 -12.90
C ARG A 62 13.07 29.80 -12.25
N HIS A 63 13.71 30.60 -11.41
CA HIS A 63 13.12 31.78 -10.81
C HIS A 63 14.12 32.97 -10.84
N VAL A 64 13.63 34.14 -11.26
CA VAL A 64 14.36 35.39 -11.16
C VAL A 64 14.00 36.02 -9.82
N LEU A 65 15.00 36.32 -8.98
CA LEU A 65 14.79 36.90 -7.65
C LEU A 65 14.00 38.20 -7.72
N GLY A 66 12.97 38.34 -6.93
CA GLY A 66 12.02 39.45 -6.96
C GLY A 66 10.93 39.33 -8.03
N GLY A 67 10.96 38.31 -8.85
CA GLY A 67 9.92 38.01 -9.85
C GLY A 67 8.71 37.30 -9.27
N SER A 68 7.64 37.18 -10.07
CA SER A 68 6.39 36.51 -9.70
C SER A 68 6.15 35.18 -10.44
N MET A 69 7.12 34.73 -11.24
CA MET A 69 6.96 33.50 -12.06
C MET A 69 7.98 32.44 -11.66
N MET A 70 7.50 31.19 -11.71
CA MET A 70 8.29 29.97 -11.70
C MET A 70 8.19 29.34 -13.10
N GLU A 71 9.34 29.23 -13.79
CA GLU A 71 9.41 28.64 -15.12
C GLU A 71 9.95 27.22 -15.03
N GLN A 72 9.17 26.25 -15.46
CA GLN A 72 9.64 24.86 -15.50
C GLN A 72 10.61 24.69 -16.67
N VAL A 73 11.86 24.31 -16.35
CA VAL A 73 12.94 24.13 -17.33
C VAL A 73 13.25 22.66 -17.60
N ILE A 74 12.91 21.78 -16.66
CA ILE A 74 12.95 20.32 -16.83
C ILE A 74 11.66 19.78 -16.23
N ASP A 75 10.92 19.01 -17.03
CA ASP A 75 9.74 18.28 -16.57
C ASP A 75 10.18 16.99 -15.88
N GLY A 76 9.78 16.81 -14.61
CA GLY A 76 10.03 15.59 -13.86
C GLY A 76 9.40 14.36 -14.52
N ALA A 77 8.21 14.55 -15.10
CA ALA A 77 7.51 13.47 -15.79
C ALA A 77 8.25 12.96 -17.04
N LEU A 78 9.12 13.76 -17.64
CA LEU A 78 9.93 13.43 -18.82
C LEU A 78 11.41 13.20 -18.50
N SER A 79 11.77 13.10 -17.22
CA SER A 79 13.18 13.05 -16.81
C SER A 79 13.38 12.16 -15.59
N VAL A 80 14.65 11.95 -15.21
CA VAL A 80 15.03 11.17 -14.00
C VAL A 80 14.55 11.83 -12.71
N PHE A 81 14.19 13.12 -12.72
CA PHE A 81 13.63 13.78 -11.53
C PHE A 81 12.36 13.08 -11.01
N GLY A 82 11.52 12.60 -11.90
CA GLY A 82 10.29 11.87 -11.54
C GLY A 82 10.47 10.36 -11.30
N ASP A 83 11.70 9.86 -11.38
CA ASP A 83 12.00 8.43 -11.14
C ASP A 83 11.79 8.06 -9.67
N ALA A 84 10.87 7.14 -9.41
CA ALA A 84 10.52 6.70 -8.07
C ALA A 84 11.63 5.88 -7.38
N SER A 85 12.50 5.22 -8.18
CA SER A 85 13.62 4.43 -7.68
C SER A 85 14.87 5.26 -7.37
N SER A 86 14.85 6.55 -7.72
CA SER A 86 15.98 7.44 -7.57
C SER A 86 15.58 8.72 -6.84
N TYR A 87 16.47 9.27 -6.07
CA TYR A 87 16.29 10.58 -5.47
C TYR A 87 17.47 11.50 -5.79
N LEU A 88 17.15 12.79 -5.96
CA LEU A 88 18.12 13.81 -6.27
C LEU A 88 19.05 14.04 -5.08
N CYS A 89 20.34 13.77 -5.26
CA CYS A 89 21.35 14.07 -4.26
C CYS A 89 21.89 15.49 -4.42
N ARG A 90 22.21 15.88 -5.67
CA ARG A 90 22.76 17.20 -5.98
C ARG A 90 22.47 17.57 -7.43
N VAL A 91 22.37 18.87 -7.67
CA VAL A 91 22.34 19.43 -9.02
C VAL A 91 23.21 20.69 -9.06
N LYS A 92 23.82 20.96 -10.21
CA LYS A 92 24.68 22.13 -10.45
C LYS A 92 24.42 22.66 -11.85
N ALA A 93 24.24 23.99 -11.96
CA ALA A 93 24.28 24.68 -13.24
C ALA A 93 25.75 24.75 -13.71
N MET A 94 26.02 24.30 -14.93
CA MET A 94 27.35 24.24 -15.53
C MET A 94 27.55 25.40 -16.49
N ALA A 95 26.55 25.70 -17.30
CA ALA A 95 26.46 26.80 -18.23
C ALA A 95 24.99 27.21 -18.36
N ASP A 96 24.70 28.20 -19.21
CA ASP A 96 23.32 28.55 -19.51
C ASP A 96 22.59 27.34 -20.08
N GLN A 97 21.44 26.99 -19.45
CA GLN A 97 20.59 25.83 -19.79
C GLN A 97 21.33 24.48 -19.83
N GLU A 98 22.42 24.36 -19.09
CA GLU A 98 23.14 23.10 -18.92
C GLU A 98 23.28 22.75 -17.42
N PHE A 99 22.84 21.54 -17.06
CA PHE A 99 22.83 21.07 -15.67
C PHE A 99 23.46 19.69 -15.54
N LEU A 100 24.14 19.48 -14.41
CA LEU A 100 24.67 18.20 -14.00
C LEU A 100 23.99 17.79 -12.70
N ALA A 101 23.28 16.67 -12.71
CA ALA A 101 22.53 16.16 -11.58
C ALA A 101 23.05 14.78 -11.16
N VAL A 102 23.07 14.52 -9.84
CA VAL A 102 23.44 13.24 -9.25
C VAL A 102 22.23 12.64 -8.58
N PHE A 103 21.88 11.44 -8.99
CA PHE A 103 20.79 10.64 -8.45
C PHE A 103 21.32 9.35 -7.82
N ASN A 104 20.71 8.88 -6.74
CA ASN A 104 21.05 7.66 -6.00
C ASN A 104 19.78 6.85 -5.75
N PRO A 105 19.80 5.53 -5.74
CA PRO A 105 20.96 4.66 -6.03
C PRO A 105 21.13 4.32 -7.52
N SER A 106 20.10 4.44 -8.33
CA SER A 106 20.00 3.69 -9.60
C SER A 106 20.64 4.34 -10.82
N VAL A 107 20.65 5.68 -10.92
CA VAL A 107 21.00 6.36 -12.20
C VAL A 107 22.38 6.99 -12.19
N GLY A 108 22.86 7.46 -11.03
CA GLY A 108 24.18 8.11 -10.91
C GLY A 108 24.20 9.53 -11.44
N LEU A 109 25.07 9.83 -12.40
CA LEU A 109 25.32 11.17 -12.92
C LEU A 109 24.60 11.42 -14.25
N VAL A 110 23.77 12.44 -14.31
CA VAL A 110 22.99 12.83 -15.50
C VAL A 110 23.32 14.25 -15.91
N ARG A 111 23.55 14.49 -17.21
CA ARG A 111 23.71 15.80 -17.80
C ARG A 111 22.45 16.17 -18.58
N TYR A 112 21.90 17.33 -18.30
CA TYR A 112 20.79 17.94 -19.01
C TYR A 112 21.28 19.10 -19.85
N THR A 113 20.90 19.15 -21.12
CA THR A 113 21.19 20.23 -22.06
C THR A 113 19.92 20.59 -22.79
N PHE A 114 19.68 21.87 -22.99
CA PHE A 114 18.58 22.35 -23.81
C PHE A 114 18.86 22.12 -25.30
N ASP A 115 17.84 21.61 -26.02
CA ASP A 115 17.87 21.40 -27.47
C ASP A 115 16.56 21.89 -28.08
N GLU A 116 16.58 22.95 -28.86
CA GLU A 116 15.39 23.51 -29.50
C GLU A 116 14.72 22.57 -30.52
N THR A 117 15.42 21.51 -30.96
CA THR A 117 14.89 20.55 -31.94
C THR A 117 14.11 19.43 -31.29
N VAL A 118 14.21 19.25 -29.97
CA VAL A 118 13.48 18.24 -29.21
C VAL A 118 12.14 18.85 -28.78
N PRO A 119 10.99 18.24 -29.15
CA PRO A 119 9.69 18.68 -28.68
C PRO A 119 9.63 18.71 -27.14
N SER A 120 9.03 19.75 -26.57
CA SER A 120 8.85 19.85 -25.12
C SER A 120 7.88 18.80 -24.56
N MET A 121 7.01 18.27 -25.42
CA MET A 121 6.10 17.16 -25.10
C MET A 121 6.00 16.21 -26.31
N PRO A 122 5.96 14.89 -26.09
CA PRO A 122 5.61 13.90 -27.12
C PRO A 122 4.22 14.17 -27.69
N ASP A 123 4.01 13.75 -28.95
CA ASP A 123 2.71 13.88 -29.66
C ASP A 123 1.65 12.88 -29.16
N GLN A 124 2.10 11.77 -28.54
CA GLN A 124 1.23 10.76 -27.97
C GLN A 124 1.19 10.90 -26.44
N GLU A 125 0.01 10.75 -25.86
CA GLU A 125 -0.21 10.80 -24.43
C GLU A 125 -0.99 9.56 -23.98
N ILE A 126 -0.56 8.91 -22.90
CA ILE A 126 -1.33 7.92 -22.14
C ILE A 126 -1.64 8.49 -20.76
N ARG A 127 -2.88 8.35 -20.32
CA ARG A 127 -3.37 8.86 -19.04
C ARG A 127 -3.62 7.71 -18.08
N ILE A 128 -2.97 7.74 -16.93
CA ILE A 128 -3.11 6.75 -15.87
C ILE A 128 -3.70 7.46 -14.65
N TYR A 129 -4.67 6.85 -14.01
CA TYR A 129 -5.32 7.41 -12.82
C TYR A 129 -5.29 6.42 -11.65
N SER A 130 -5.01 6.94 -10.46
CA SER A 130 -5.25 6.27 -9.18
C SER A 130 -5.95 7.20 -8.21
N LEU A 131 -6.70 6.65 -7.25
CA LEU A 131 -7.34 7.44 -6.20
C LEU A 131 -6.28 8.03 -5.25
N THR A 132 -5.30 7.21 -4.86
CA THR A 132 -4.18 7.57 -3.99
C THR A 132 -2.86 7.27 -4.69
N GLU A 133 -1.78 7.92 -4.24
CA GLU A 133 -0.43 7.67 -4.75
C GLU A 133 -0.03 6.21 -4.52
N ASN A 134 0.52 5.57 -5.56
CA ASN A 134 1.10 4.23 -5.47
C ASN A 134 2.52 4.21 -6.01
N ARG A 135 3.47 3.81 -5.17
CA ARG A 135 4.92 3.84 -5.49
C ARG A 135 5.29 2.81 -6.57
N SER A 136 4.68 1.62 -6.54
CA SER A 136 4.95 0.58 -7.54
C SER A 136 4.43 0.99 -8.92
N VAL A 137 3.26 1.64 -8.98
CA VAL A 137 2.72 2.23 -10.22
C VAL A 137 3.63 3.32 -10.74
N ARG A 138 4.09 4.22 -9.89
CA ARG A 138 5.02 5.30 -10.29
C ARG A 138 6.35 4.73 -10.81
N GLN A 139 6.86 3.67 -10.20
CA GLN A 139 8.04 2.97 -10.70
C GLN A 139 7.79 2.37 -12.08
N ALA A 140 6.69 1.66 -12.27
CA ALA A 140 6.31 1.08 -13.56
C ALA A 140 6.17 2.15 -14.66
N ILE A 141 5.61 3.32 -14.32
CA ILE A 141 5.58 4.49 -15.22
C ILE A 141 6.98 4.93 -15.61
N THR A 142 7.91 4.96 -14.66
CA THR A 142 9.31 5.31 -14.93
C THR A 142 9.95 4.32 -15.90
N ASP A 143 9.74 3.02 -15.70
CA ASP A 143 10.28 1.97 -16.56
C ASP A 143 9.66 2.01 -17.95
N TYR A 144 8.36 2.31 -18.06
CA TYR A 144 7.67 2.51 -19.33
C TYR A 144 8.25 3.72 -20.10
N LYS A 145 8.45 4.87 -19.46
CA LYS A 145 9.02 6.07 -20.07
C LYS A 145 10.44 5.85 -20.61
N ARG A 146 11.25 5.00 -19.94
CA ARG A 146 12.60 4.68 -20.40
C ARG A 146 12.60 3.92 -21.72
N GLN A 147 11.55 3.14 -21.98
CA GLN A 147 11.38 2.34 -23.20
C GLN A 147 10.62 3.10 -24.29
N HIS A 148 9.73 4.03 -23.91
CA HIS A 148 8.83 4.78 -24.80
C HIS A 148 9.03 6.29 -24.61
N THR A 149 10.14 6.79 -25.14
CA THR A 149 10.51 8.23 -25.03
C THR A 149 9.65 9.16 -25.91
N ASP A 150 8.87 8.59 -26.82
CA ASP A 150 7.94 9.24 -27.75
C ASP A 150 6.51 9.31 -27.20
N ILE A 151 6.25 8.79 -25.99
CA ILE A 151 4.95 8.81 -25.32
C ILE A 151 5.02 9.62 -24.03
N TYR A 152 4.12 10.61 -23.89
CA TYR A 152 3.93 11.30 -22.62
C TYR A 152 3.02 10.48 -21.71
N VAL A 153 3.47 10.17 -20.50
CA VAL A 153 2.67 9.49 -19.49
C VAL A 153 2.20 10.51 -18.46
N ARG A 154 0.90 10.78 -18.44
CA ARG A 154 0.25 11.60 -17.43
C ARG A 154 -0.29 10.71 -16.32
N TYR A 155 0.32 10.79 -15.13
CA TYR A 155 -0.19 10.12 -13.95
C TYR A 155 -1.00 11.10 -13.10
N GLU A 156 -2.29 10.84 -12.96
CA GLU A 156 -3.23 11.65 -12.17
C GLU A 156 -3.56 10.91 -10.87
N VAL A 157 -3.37 11.58 -9.73
CA VAL A 157 -3.73 11.08 -8.40
C VAL A 157 -4.94 11.86 -7.92
N GLY A 158 -6.05 11.14 -7.63
CA GLY A 158 -7.34 11.77 -7.31
C GLY A 158 -7.31 12.56 -6.01
N MET A 159 -6.60 12.06 -5.00
CA MET A 159 -6.46 12.66 -3.67
C MET A 159 -5.07 13.27 -3.46
N GLU A 160 -4.56 14.02 -4.44
CA GLU A 160 -3.27 14.69 -4.33
C GLU A 160 -3.39 16.00 -3.54
N GLY A 161 -2.52 16.17 -2.51
CA GLY A 161 -2.35 17.40 -1.73
C GLY A 161 -3.37 17.62 -0.61
N ASP A 162 -3.08 18.60 0.27
CA ASP A 162 -3.88 18.98 1.46
C ASP A 162 -5.22 19.70 1.13
N GLY A 163 -5.72 19.57 -0.08
CA GLY A 163 -6.86 20.34 -0.59
C GLY A 163 -8.24 19.98 -0.02
N GLY A 164 -8.32 19.03 0.93
CA GLY A 164 -9.59 18.61 1.54
C GLY A 164 -10.52 17.89 0.55
N MET A 165 -10.02 17.37 -0.56
CA MET A 165 -10.79 16.54 -1.49
C MET A 165 -11.03 15.17 -0.86
N THR A 166 -12.30 14.78 -0.76
CA THR A 166 -12.68 13.46 -0.27
C THR A 166 -12.56 12.41 -1.37
N ALA A 167 -12.44 11.13 -1.00
CA ALA A 167 -12.46 10.02 -1.96
C ALA A 167 -13.74 10.06 -2.83
N GLU A 168 -14.89 10.36 -2.23
CA GLU A 168 -16.17 10.49 -2.93
C GLU A 168 -16.15 11.61 -3.99
N ASP A 169 -15.59 12.78 -3.65
CA ASP A 169 -15.47 13.90 -4.61
C ASP A 169 -14.51 13.57 -5.76
N ALA A 170 -13.38 12.88 -5.46
CA ALA A 170 -12.42 12.43 -6.46
C ALA A 170 -13.04 11.40 -7.42
N VAL A 171 -13.77 10.41 -6.90
CA VAL A 171 -14.52 9.42 -7.71
C VAL A 171 -15.61 10.10 -8.56
N ARG A 172 -16.37 11.06 -8.00
CA ARG A 172 -17.39 11.82 -8.74
C ARG A 172 -16.77 12.61 -9.89
N ARG A 173 -15.60 13.23 -9.66
CA ARG A 173 -14.85 13.95 -10.69
C ARG A 173 -14.38 13.00 -11.79
N LEU A 174 -13.78 11.86 -11.43
CA LEU A 174 -13.36 10.83 -12.37
C LEU A 174 -14.54 10.33 -13.24
N ASN A 175 -15.66 10.00 -12.62
CA ASN A 175 -16.87 9.56 -13.33
C ASN A 175 -17.37 10.60 -14.33
N THR A 176 -17.29 11.90 -13.98
CA THR A 176 -17.65 13.00 -14.89
C THR A 176 -16.72 13.07 -16.09
N GLN A 177 -15.40 12.93 -15.89
CA GLN A 177 -14.41 12.89 -16.98
C GLN A 177 -14.63 11.70 -17.90
N VAL A 178 -14.87 10.50 -17.34
CA VAL A 178 -15.15 9.29 -18.13
C VAL A 178 -16.43 9.45 -18.97
N LEU A 179 -17.49 10.03 -18.41
CA LEU A 179 -18.73 10.28 -19.13
C LEU A 179 -18.55 11.31 -20.26
N ALA A 180 -17.68 12.30 -20.07
CA ALA A 180 -17.34 13.30 -21.09
C ALA A 180 -16.44 12.73 -22.21
N GLY A 181 -15.91 11.53 -22.07
CA GLY A 181 -14.93 10.93 -22.99
C GLY A 181 -13.51 11.46 -22.79
N GLU A 182 -13.26 12.10 -21.65
CA GLU A 182 -11.97 12.66 -21.23
C GLU A 182 -11.34 11.85 -20.07
N GLY A 183 -11.80 10.62 -19.86
CA GLY A 183 -11.32 9.74 -18.81
C GLY A 183 -9.90 9.22 -19.08
N PRO A 184 -9.26 8.58 -18.08
CA PRO A 184 -7.97 7.95 -18.24
C PRO A 184 -8.02 6.72 -19.14
N ASP A 185 -6.87 6.33 -19.67
CA ASP A 185 -6.69 5.12 -20.48
C ASP A 185 -6.51 3.89 -19.59
N VAL A 186 -5.75 4.05 -18.49
CA VAL A 186 -5.50 3.01 -17.49
C VAL A 186 -5.97 3.49 -16.12
N LEU A 187 -6.63 2.60 -15.40
CA LEU A 187 -7.16 2.82 -14.06
C LEU A 187 -6.47 1.91 -13.05
N ILE A 188 -6.01 2.49 -11.96
CA ILE A 188 -5.64 1.76 -10.75
C ILE A 188 -6.87 1.79 -9.84
N LEU A 189 -7.49 0.63 -9.66
CA LEU A 189 -8.84 0.49 -9.13
C LEU A 189 -8.93 0.43 -7.61
N ASP A 190 -7.80 0.49 -6.91
CA ASP A 190 -7.78 0.52 -5.45
C ASP A 190 -8.59 1.72 -4.92
N GLY A 191 -9.59 1.44 -4.10
CA GLY A 191 -10.53 2.44 -3.56
C GLY A 191 -11.54 3.01 -4.55
N LEU A 192 -11.56 2.54 -5.81
CA LEU A 192 -12.58 2.89 -6.78
C LEU A 192 -13.75 1.88 -6.76
N PRO A 193 -14.96 2.27 -7.20
CA PRO A 193 -16.12 1.38 -7.22
C PRO A 193 -16.03 0.36 -8.37
N MET A 194 -15.13 -0.62 -8.22
CA MET A 194 -14.77 -1.58 -9.25
C MET A 194 -15.97 -2.36 -9.80
N GLU A 195 -16.84 -2.89 -8.93
CA GLU A 195 -18.04 -3.62 -9.37
C GLU A 195 -18.94 -2.76 -10.27
N SER A 196 -19.15 -1.49 -9.88
CA SER A 196 -19.93 -0.55 -10.71
C SER A 196 -19.27 -0.29 -12.07
N TYR A 197 -17.94 -0.30 -12.15
CA TYR A 197 -17.22 -0.12 -13.42
C TYR A 197 -17.31 -1.37 -14.31
N LEU A 198 -17.28 -2.56 -13.72
CA LEU A 198 -17.50 -3.82 -14.42
C LEU A 198 -18.94 -3.89 -14.97
N ASP A 199 -19.96 -3.66 -14.14
CA ASP A 199 -21.38 -3.70 -14.51
C ASP A 199 -21.73 -2.72 -15.63
N LYS A 200 -21.09 -1.54 -15.64
CA LYS A 200 -21.29 -0.51 -16.66
C LYS A 200 -20.46 -0.72 -17.92
N GLY A 201 -19.65 -1.80 -17.98
CA GLY A 201 -18.77 -2.09 -19.11
C GLY A 201 -17.71 -1.00 -19.33
N MET A 202 -17.20 -0.39 -18.27
CA MET A 202 -16.21 0.69 -18.35
C MET A 202 -14.79 0.18 -18.53
N LEU A 203 -14.56 -1.11 -18.30
CA LEU A 203 -13.27 -1.77 -18.46
C LEU A 203 -13.29 -2.72 -19.65
N GLN A 204 -12.15 -2.90 -20.31
CA GLN A 204 -12.00 -3.86 -21.38
C GLN A 204 -11.32 -5.14 -20.87
N ASP A 205 -11.55 -6.24 -21.59
CA ASP A 205 -10.89 -7.51 -21.34
C ASP A 205 -9.38 -7.42 -21.61
N ILE A 206 -8.58 -7.59 -20.56
CA ILE A 206 -7.10 -7.61 -20.64
C ILE A 206 -6.54 -9.03 -20.71
N ARG A 207 -7.39 -10.06 -20.76
CA ARG A 207 -6.95 -11.47 -20.88
C ARG A 207 -5.96 -11.69 -22.01
N PRO A 208 -6.15 -11.12 -23.24
CA PRO A 208 -5.19 -11.26 -24.32
C PRO A 208 -3.79 -10.72 -23.98
N VAL A 209 -3.72 -9.65 -23.17
CA VAL A 209 -2.44 -9.10 -22.72
C VAL A 209 -1.77 -10.06 -21.73
N LEU A 210 -2.53 -10.58 -20.74
CA LEU A 210 -2.03 -11.53 -19.76
C LEU A 210 -1.61 -12.86 -20.39
N ASP A 211 -2.33 -13.34 -21.42
CA ASP A 211 -1.99 -14.54 -22.15
C ASP A 211 -0.65 -14.42 -22.90
N SER A 212 -0.23 -13.21 -23.28
CA SER A 212 1.10 -12.96 -23.84
C SER A 212 2.24 -13.17 -22.83
N LEU A 213 1.91 -13.22 -21.53
CA LEU A 213 2.79 -13.51 -20.40
C LEU A 213 2.57 -14.94 -19.86
N GLU A 214 2.13 -15.86 -20.72
CA GLU A 214 1.76 -17.22 -20.34
C GLU A 214 2.88 -17.93 -19.56
N GLY A 215 2.51 -18.47 -18.38
CA GLY A 215 3.44 -19.16 -17.46
C GLY A 215 4.30 -18.25 -16.60
N GLU A 216 4.28 -16.93 -16.83
CA GLU A 216 5.03 -15.98 -15.99
C GLU A 216 4.26 -15.56 -14.74
N LEU A 217 2.93 -15.54 -14.77
CA LEU A 217 2.10 -15.12 -13.64
C LEU A 217 1.65 -16.30 -12.76
N PHE A 218 1.35 -16.03 -11.49
CA PHE A 218 0.69 -17.01 -10.62
C PHE A 218 -0.72 -17.28 -11.15
N SER A 219 -0.95 -18.50 -11.69
CA SER A 219 -2.25 -18.89 -12.25
C SER A 219 -3.39 -18.75 -11.23
N SER A 220 -3.11 -19.00 -9.97
CA SER A 220 -4.06 -18.85 -8.85
C SER A 220 -4.58 -17.43 -8.72
N VAL A 221 -3.73 -16.42 -8.88
CA VAL A 221 -4.14 -15.02 -8.82
C VAL A 221 -4.95 -14.65 -10.07
N VAL A 222 -4.49 -15.09 -11.26
CA VAL A 222 -5.24 -14.87 -12.53
C VAL A 222 -6.63 -15.49 -12.46
N GLU A 223 -6.74 -16.73 -11.94
CA GLU A 223 -8.03 -17.42 -11.73
C GLU A 223 -8.98 -16.64 -10.81
N GLY A 224 -8.44 -16.01 -9.74
CA GLY A 224 -9.22 -15.20 -8.79
C GLY A 224 -9.87 -13.96 -9.43
N PHE A 225 -9.35 -13.49 -10.56
CA PHE A 225 -9.87 -12.34 -11.33
C PHE A 225 -10.50 -12.75 -12.67
N THR A 226 -10.65 -14.04 -12.92
CA THR A 226 -11.26 -14.54 -14.15
C THR A 226 -12.77 -14.61 -14.00
N GLU A 227 -13.47 -13.88 -14.85
CA GLU A 227 -14.93 -13.91 -14.90
C GLU A 227 -15.46 -15.25 -15.44
N PRO A 228 -16.75 -15.59 -15.19
CA PRO A 228 -17.32 -16.85 -15.65
C PRO A 228 -17.26 -17.09 -17.17
N ASP A 229 -17.16 -16.03 -17.97
CA ASP A 229 -17.00 -16.10 -19.44
C ASP A 229 -15.53 -16.24 -19.88
N GLY A 230 -14.58 -16.22 -18.94
CA GLY A 230 -13.15 -16.34 -19.17
C GLY A 230 -12.42 -15.01 -19.35
N ALA A 231 -13.12 -13.88 -19.34
CA ALA A 231 -12.50 -12.56 -19.42
C ALA A 231 -11.78 -12.18 -18.12
N VAL A 232 -10.82 -11.28 -18.22
CA VAL A 232 -10.16 -10.64 -17.08
C VAL A 232 -10.17 -9.13 -17.31
N TYR A 233 -10.87 -8.39 -16.48
CA TYR A 233 -10.98 -6.95 -16.61
C TYR A 233 -10.02 -6.18 -15.71
N VAL A 234 -9.57 -6.83 -14.65
CA VAL A 234 -8.71 -6.26 -13.62
C VAL A 234 -7.67 -7.29 -13.19
N MET A 235 -6.44 -6.86 -12.92
CA MET A 235 -5.38 -7.71 -12.39
C MET A 235 -4.53 -6.91 -11.40
N PRO A 236 -4.22 -7.43 -10.20
CA PRO A 236 -3.33 -6.75 -9.25
C PRO A 236 -1.86 -6.84 -9.69
N MET A 237 -1.09 -5.79 -9.48
CA MET A 237 0.36 -5.83 -9.67
C MET A 237 1.06 -6.69 -8.60
N CYS A 238 0.54 -6.67 -7.41
CA CYS A 238 1.08 -7.43 -6.28
C CYS A 238 -0.03 -7.85 -5.31
N ILE A 239 0.31 -8.75 -4.39
CA ILE A 239 -0.61 -9.30 -3.40
C ILE A 239 0.03 -9.26 -2.01
N ARG A 240 -0.82 -9.09 -0.99
CA ARG A 240 -0.48 -9.31 0.42
C ARG A 240 -1.06 -10.65 0.85
N VAL A 241 -0.33 -11.37 1.69
CA VAL A 241 -0.69 -12.73 2.11
C VAL A 241 -1.10 -12.73 3.58
N PRO A 242 -2.37 -13.04 3.91
CA PRO A 242 -2.78 -13.19 5.29
C PRO A 242 -2.10 -14.38 5.97
N LEU A 243 -1.45 -14.14 7.12
CA LEU A 243 -0.81 -15.16 7.94
C LEU A 243 -1.28 -15.11 9.39
N LEU A 244 -1.27 -16.28 10.00
CA LEU A 244 -1.49 -16.52 11.41
C LEU A 244 -0.26 -17.23 11.97
N ALA A 245 0.35 -16.72 13.03
CA ALA A 245 1.54 -17.27 13.68
C ALA A 245 1.29 -17.40 15.19
N GLY A 246 1.93 -18.38 15.84
CA GLY A 246 1.79 -18.60 17.27
C GLY A 246 2.21 -20.02 17.69
N GLU A 247 1.84 -20.43 18.89
CA GLU A 247 2.08 -21.79 19.35
C GLU A 247 1.44 -22.83 18.40
N GLU A 248 2.22 -23.84 17.98
CA GLU A 248 1.80 -24.85 16.99
C GLU A 248 0.47 -25.52 17.39
N ASP A 249 0.32 -25.90 18.66
CA ASP A 249 -0.90 -26.51 19.17
C ASP A 249 -2.12 -25.56 19.16
N ALA A 250 -1.88 -24.26 19.23
CA ALA A 250 -2.90 -23.23 19.17
C ALA A 250 -3.30 -22.92 17.73
N VAL A 251 -2.35 -22.45 16.91
CA VAL A 251 -2.64 -22.02 15.53
C VAL A 251 -2.99 -23.20 14.62
N GLY A 252 -2.51 -24.40 14.92
CA GLY A 252 -2.84 -25.61 14.18
C GLY A 252 -4.32 -25.99 14.18
N GLN A 253 -5.11 -25.50 15.15
CA GLN A 253 -6.56 -25.71 15.25
C GLN A 253 -7.37 -24.54 14.68
N MET A 254 -6.74 -23.43 14.31
CA MET A 254 -7.38 -22.21 13.81
C MET A 254 -7.49 -22.26 12.27
N GLU A 255 -8.47 -23.02 11.75
CA GLU A 255 -8.62 -23.26 10.31
C GLU A 255 -9.53 -22.23 9.62
N ASP A 256 -10.52 -21.69 10.34
CA ASP A 256 -11.51 -20.72 9.91
C ASP A 256 -11.98 -19.87 11.09
N LEU A 257 -12.88 -18.92 10.86
CA LEU A 257 -13.32 -17.97 11.88
C LEU A 257 -13.99 -18.66 13.09
N GLU A 258 -14.75 -19.74 12.87
CA GLU A 258 -15.42 -20.48 13.96
C GLU A 258 -14.39 -21.24 14.82
N SER A 259 -13.48 -21.96 14.20
CA SER A 259 -12.41 -22.68 14.90
C SER A 259 -11.44 -21.75 15.62
N ILE A 260 -11.21 -20.53 15.09
CA ILE A 260 -10.44 -19.49 15.78
C ILE A 260 -11.18 -19.06 17.06
N ALA A 261 -12.49 -18.83 16.98
CA ALA A 261 -13.27 -18.45 18.16
C ALA A 261 -13.31 -19.58 19.21
N ASP A 262 -13.49 -20.82 18.78
CA ASP A 262 -13.44 -22.00 19.68
C ASP A 262 -12.08 -22.13 20.37
N GLN A 263 -10.99 -21.91 19.61
CA GLN A 263 -9.64 -21.99 20.15
C GLN A 263 -9.33 -20.81 21.08
N ALA A 264 -9.82 -19.61 20.77
CA ALA A 264 -9.68 -18.44 21.65
C ALA A 264 -10.34 -18.69 23.02
N GLU A 265 -11.55 -19.23 23.05
CA GLU A 265 -12.25 -19.59 24.29
C GLU A 265 -11.49 -20.69 25.08
N ARG A 266 -10.93 -21.68 24.37
CA ARG A 266 -10.11 -22.74 25.01
C ARG A 266 -8.82 -22.18 25.59
N LEU A 267 -8.07 -21.37 24.82
CA LEU A 267 -6.84 -20.74 25.29
C LEU A 267 -7.12 -19.85 26.51
N ARG A 268 -8.24 -19.15 26.53
CA ARG A 268 -8.65 -18.33 27.68
C ARG A 268 -8.97 -19.18 28.91
N ALA A 269 -9.58 -20.34 28.74
CA ALA A 269 -9.87 -21.26 29.85
C ALA A 269 -8.57 -21.84 30.45
N ASP A 270 -7.59 -22.15 29.61
CA ASP A 270 -6.30 -22.71 30.03
C ASP A 270 -5.36 -21.62 30.56
N HIS A 271 -5.44 -20.40 30.04
CA HIS A 271 -4.65 -19.22 30.39
C HIS A 271 -5.55 -18.05 30.82
N PRO A 272 -5.92 -17.93 32.10
CA PRO A 272 -6.87 -16.92 32.57
C PRO A 272 -6.42 -15.46 32.41
N GLN A 273 -5.14 -15.20 32.16
CA GLN A 273 -4.54 -13.88 31.97
C GLN A 273 -3.61 -13.84 30.77
N GLY A 274 -3.41 -12.66 30.19
CA GLY A 274 -2.60 -12.39 29.00
C GLY A 274 -3.44 -12.32 27.73
N GLY A 275 -2.90 -11.71 26.68
CA GLY A 275 -3.54 -11.61 25.37
C GLY A 275 -3.52 -12.93 24.61
N ILE A 276 -4.57 -13.22 23.85
CA ILE A 276 -4.58 -14.28 22.85
C ILE A 276 -3.95 -13.75 21.56
N PHE A 277 -4.48 -12.64 21.06
CA PHE A 277 -3.93 -11.88 19.93
C PHE A 277 -3.25 -10.57 20.34
N GLY A 278 -3.39 -10.19 21.61
CA GLY A 278 -2.87 -8.92 22.14
C GLY A 278 -3.57 -7.70 21.53
N ILE A 279 -4.82 -7.81 21.11
CA ILE A 279 -5.60 -6.75 20.45
C ILE A 279 -6.84 -6.45 21.28
N HIS A 280 -6.85 -5.31 21.96
CA HIS A 280 -7.93 -4.90 22.86
C HIS A 280 -8.88 -3.86 22.25
N ASP A 281 -8.47 -3.20 21.17
CA ASP A 281 -9.30 -2.26 20.45
C ASP A 281 -10.32 -2.99 19.56
N PRO A 282 -11.65 -2.69 19.69
CA PRO A 282 -12.68 -3.39 18.94
C PRO A 282 -12.63 -3.11 17.43
N GLU A 283 -12.20 -1.93 17.00
CA GLU A 283 -12.08 -1.60 15.58
C GLU A 283 -10.97 -2.42 14.92
N THR A 284 -9.81 -2.46 15.55
CA THR A 284 -8.67 -3.29 15.10
C THR A 284 -9.07 -4.77 14.99
N MET A 285 -9.78 -5.29 16.00
CA MET A 285 -10.25 -6.67 15.99
C MET A 285 -11.21 -6.94 14.81
N LEU A 286 -12.17 -6.05 14.57
CA LEU A 286 -13.11 -6.18 13.46
C LEU A 286 -12.42 -6.12 12.10
N ARG A 287 -11.51 -5.19 11.91
CA ARG A 287 -10.76 -5.04 10.65
C ARG A 287 -9.85 -6.23 10.39
N LEU A 288 -9.17 -6.74 11.42
CA LEU A 288 -8.28 -7.89 11.29
C LEU A 288 -9.02 -9.14 10.80
N PHE A 289 -10.15 -9.49 11.42
CA PHE A 289 -10.95 -10.64 11.00
C PHE A 289 -11.82 -10.36 9.78
N GLY A 290 -12.21 -9.09 9.56
CA GLY A 290 -12.91 -8.63 8.37
C GLY A 290 -12.08 -8.80 7.11
N MET A 291 -10.76 -8.57 7.19
CA MET A 291 -9.80 -8.73 6.10
C MET A 291 -9.88 -10.12 5.41
N VAL A 292 -10.14 -11.18 6.17
CA VAL A 292 -10.23 -12.56 5.66
C VAL A 292 -11.66 -13.12 5.66
N SER A 293 -12.66 -12.31 6.00
CA SER A 293 -14.06 -12.72 6.06
C SER A 293 -14.95 -11.98 5.07
N SER A 294 -14.58 -10.76 4.68
CA SER A 294 -15.41 -9.88 3.86
C SER A 294 -15.82 -10.45 2.50
N PRO A 295 -15.04 -11.30 1.81
CA PRO A 295 -15.51 -11.94 0.59
C PRO A 295 -16.76 -12.82 0.76
N ALA A 296 -17.03 -13.27 1.98
CA ALA A 296 -18.22 -14.07 2.27
C ALA A 296 -19.47 -13.24 2.62
N TRP A 297 -19.34 -11.89 2.76
CA TRP A 297 -20.45 -11.05 3.21
C TRP A 297 -21.45 -10.68 2.12
N THR A 298 -21.09 -10.81 0.85
CA THR A 298 -21.95 -10.52 -0.29
C THR A 298 -22.32 -11.79 -1.03
N GLY A 299 -23.61 -11.90 -1.40
CA GLY A 299 -24.09 -13.00 -2.24
C GLY A 299 -23.78 -12.77 -3.72
N ALA A 300 -24.07 -13.76 -4.55
CA ALA A 300 -23.89 -13.67 -6.00
C ALA A 300 -24.75 -12.59 -6.69
N ASP A 301 -25.72 -12.02 -5.97
CA ASP A 301 -26.56 -10.91 -6.40
C ASP A 301 -25.99 -9.52 -6.00
N GLY A 302 -24.78 -9.49 -5.43
CA GLY A 302 -24.14 -8.27 -4.95
C GLY A 302 -24.74 -7.70 -3.65
N GLN A 303 -25.75 -8.36 -3.07
CA GLN A 303 -26.37 -7.93 -1.81
C GLN A 303 -25.65 -8.53 -0.60
N MET A 304 -25.63 -7.79 0.51
CA MET A 304 -25.10 -8.34 1.75
C MET A 304 -25.95 -9.50 2.28
N ASP A 305 -25.31 -10.63 2.61
CA ASP A 305 -25.94 -11.79 3.24
C ASP A 305 -26.10 -11.57 4.75
N PRO A 306 -27.35 -11.43 5.26
CA PRO A 306 -27.58 -11.24 6.68
C PRO A 306 -27.03 -12.37 7.56
N SER A 307 -26.99 -13.59 7.04
CA SER A 307 -26.53 -14.76 7.78
C SER A 307 -25.00 -14.73 7.93
N ALA A 308 -24.29 -14.42 6.86
CA ALA A 308 -22.83 -14.30 6.86
C ALA A 308 -22.37 -13.16 7.79
N VAL A 309 -23.01 -11.98 7.71
CA VAL A 309 -22.71 -10.85 8.58
C VAL A 309 -23.02 -11.15 10.04
N THR A 310 -24.17 -11.81 10.33
CA THR A 310 -24.50 -12.22 11.71
C THR A 310 -23.46 -13.17 12.26
N GLU A 311 -23.04 -14.16 11.46
CA GLU A 311 -22.05 -15.15 11.88
C GLU A 311 -20.68 -14.51 12.11
N PHE A 312 -20.25 -13.59 11.23
CA PHE A 312 -19.05 -12.79 11.43
C PHE A 312 -19.06 -12.07 12.78
N LEU A 313 -20.10 -11.28 13.04
CA LEU A 313 -20.22 -10.51 14.27
C LEU A 313 -20.25 -11.42 15.52
N ARG A 314 -20.93 -12.57 15.42
CA ARG A 314 -20.99 -13.54 16.53
C ARG A 314 -19.64 -14.13 16.86
N GLN A 315 -18.89 -14.59 15.85
CA GLN A 315 -17.61 -15.23 16.07
C GLN A 315 -16.53 -14.22 16.51
N VAL A 316 -16.48 -13.03 15.90
CA VAL A 316 -15.53 -11.99 16.33
C VAL A 316 -15.86 -11.50 17.75
N LYS A 317 -17.13 -11.43 18.13
CA LYS A 317 -17.53 -11.14 19.52
C LYS A 317 -17.00 -12.19 20.50
N ARG A 318 -17.07 -13.48 20.18
CA ARG A 318 -16.52 -14.56 21.02
C ARG A 318 -15.00 -14.40 21.19
N ILE A 319 -14.28 -14.12 20.09
CA ILE A 319 -12.83 -13.88 20.13
C ILE A 319 -12.52 -12.65 21.00
N TYR A 320 -13.24 -11.55 20.78
CA TYR A 320 -13.07 -10.32 21.54
C TYR A 320 -13.36 -10.50 23.02
N ASP A 321 -14.44 -11.19 23.38
CA ASP A 321 -14.77 -11.47 24.77
C ASP A 321 -13.71 -12.35 25.45
N ALA A 322 -13.17 -13.35 24.73
CA ALA A 322 -12.07 -14.15 25.22
C ALA A 322 -10.79 -13.32 25.41
N GLU A 323 -10.49 -12.38 24.51
CA GLU A 323 -9.37 -11.45 24.64
C GLU A 323 -9.54 -10.55 25.89
N GLN A 324 -10.70 -9.90 26.01
CA GLN A 324 -10.99 -8.97 27.12
C GLN A 324 -11.02 -9.66 28.49
N ALA A 325 -11.47 -10.91 28.56
CA ALA A 325 -11.53 -11.66 29.81
C ALA A 325 -10.15 -11.89 30.44
N GLY A 326 -9.07 -11.85 29.66
CA GLY A 326 -7.70 -11.99 30.16
C GLY A 326 -6.88 -10.72 30.09
N ALA A 327 -7.48 -9.59 29.77
CA ALA A 327 -6.79 -8.32 29.61
C ALA A 327 -6.02 -7.91 30.86
N VAL A 328 -4.75 -7.55 30.69
CA VAL A 328 -3.88 -7.02 31.73
C VAL A 328 -3.92 -5.50 31.65
N PRO A 329 -4.45 -4.80 32.66
CA PRO A 329 -4.69 -3.34 32.58
C PRO A 329 -3.46 -2.54 32.13
N GLU A 330 -2.29 -2.88 32.64
CA GLU A 330 -1.04 -2.18 32.31
C GLU A 330 -0.65 -2.35 30.84
N GLN A 331 -0.98 -3.50 30.22
CA GLN A 331 -0.73 -3.73 28.80
C GLN A 331 -1.72 -2.96 27.92
N VAL A 332 -2.99 -2.91 28.32
CA VAL A 332 -4.03 -2.14 27.62
C VAL A 332 -3.73 -0.64 27.64
N GLU A 333 -3.36 -0.09 28.83
CA GLU A 333 -3.00 1.32 28.97
C GLU A 333 -1.77 1.68 28.11
N ARG A 334 -0.77 0.79 28.05
CA ARG A 334 0.41 1.01 27.23
C ARG A 334 0.06 1.00 25.74
N GLN A 335 -0.73 0.03 25.27
CA GLN A 335 -1.15 0.00 23.87
C GLN A 335 -1.93 1.25 23.46
N ALA A 336 -2.79 1.76 24.34
CA ALA A 336 -3.48 3.01 24.10
C ALA A 336 -2.51 4.20 24.00
N ALA A 337 -1.50 4.27 24.87
CA ALA A 337 -0.49 5.31 24.82
C ALA A 337 0.39 5.22 23.56
N GLU A 338 0.77 3.99 23.13
CA GLU A 338 1.51 3.76 21.90
C GLU A 338 0.68 4.17 20.66
N ALA A 339 -0.63 3.91 20.67
CA ALA A 339 -1.53 4.33 19.60
C ALA A 339 -1.62 5.86 19.51
N GLU A 340 -1.80 6.57 20.63
CA GLU A 340 -1.80 8.04 20.66
C GLU A 340 -0.46 8.63 20.19
N GLU A 341 0.66 8.00 20.54
CA GLU A 341 1.98 8.42 20.06
C GLU A 341 2.11 8.24 18.55
N MET A 342 1.69 7.08 17.99
CA MET A 342 1.68 6.83 16.55
C MET A 342 0.84 7.85 15.79
N GLU A 343 -0.37 8.15 16.25
CA GLU A 343 -1.23 9.18 15.67
C GLU A 343 -0.56 10.57 15.67
N SER A 344 0.21 10.89 16.71
CA SER A 344 0.94 12.15 16.79
C SER A 344 2.02 12.29 15.70
N TYR A 345 2.51 11.16 15.17
CA TYR A 345 3.43 11.09 14.03
C TYR A 345 2.72 10.88 12.68
N GLY A 346 1.38 10.91 12.66
CA GLY A 346 0.59 10.67 11.45
C GLY A 346 0.58 9.20 11.00
N ILE A 347 0.86 8.27 11.91
CA ILE A 347 0.81 6.82 11.66
C ILE A 347 -0.54 6.31 12.17
N ASP A 348 -1.28 5.62 11.31
CA ASP A 348 -2.53 4.95 11.70
C ASP A 348 -2.21 3.69 12.53
N PRO A 349 -2.57 3.65 13.83
CA PRO A 349 -2.28 2.52 14.69
C PRO A 349 -3.10 1.27 14.30
N VAL A 350 -4.30 1.43 13.77
CA VAL A 350 -5.13 0.33 13.31
C VAL A 350 -4.50 -0.32 12.08
N GLN A 351 -4.11 0.49 11.09
CA GLN A 351 -3.44 0.00 9.90
C GLN A 351 -2.14 -0.76 10.23
N ARG A 352 -1.37 -0.25 11.19
CA ARG A 352 -0.14 -0.92 11.63
C ARG A 352 -0.40 -2.31 12.22
N ARG A 353 -1.53 -2.51 12.90
CA ARG A 353 -1.95 -3.81 13.46
C ARG A 353 -2.51 -4.78 12.42
N MET A 354 -2.73 -4.35 11.18
CA MET A 354 -3.09 -5.26 10.09
C MET A 354 -1.89 -6.08 9.59
N GLU A 355 -0.65 -5.66 9.89
CA GLU A 355 0.56 -6.36 9.50
C GLU A 355 1.00 -7.37 10.57
N VAL A 356 1.11 -8.63 10.21
CA VAL A 356 1.50 -9.69 11.15
C VAL A 356 2.90 -9.49 11.74
N CYS A 357 3.80 -8.83 11.00
CA CYS A 357 5.16 -8.57 11.44
C CYS A 357 5.24 -7.66 12.68
N ASN A 358 4.26 -6.81 12.89
CA ASN A 358 4.17 -5.99 14.09
C ASN A 358 3.57 -6.80 15.26
N ASN A 359 2.56 -7.62 14.98
CA ASN A 359 1.83 -8.39 15.99
C ASN A 359 2.65 -9.59 16.51
N VAL A 360 3.48 -10.21 15.67
CA VAL A 360 4.31 -11.35 16.08
C VAL A 360 5.35 -10.98 17.14
N LEU A 361 5.75 -9.72 17.24
CA LEU A 361 6.65 -9.23 18.28
C LEU A 361 6.01 -9.24 19.67
N ASP A 362 4.68 -9.19 19.75
CA ASP A 362 3.96 -9.30 21.01
C ASP A 362 4.04 -10.73 21.60
N ILE A 363 4.30 -11.74 20.77
CA ILE A 363 4.61 -13.10 21.26
C ILE A 363 5.91 -13.09 22.08
N ILE A 364 6.97 -12.45 21.56
CA ILE A 364 8.26 -12.34 22.28
C ILE A 364 8.12 -11.57 23.59
N ARG A 365 7.27 -10.54 23.61
CA ARG A 365 7.00 -9.75 24.80
C ARG A 365 6.12 -10.48 25.82
N GLY A 366 5.56 -11.63 25.46
CA GLY A 366 4.59 -12.35 26.29
C GLY A 366 3.22 -11.67 26.37
N HIS A 367 2.89 -10.82 25.39
CA HIS A 367 1.62 -10.10 25.33
C HIS A 367 0.55 -10.81 24.51
N ALA A 368 0.96 -11.77 23.67
CA ALA A 368 0.08 -12.54 22.80
C ALA A 368 0.55 -13.99 22.69
N MET A 369 -0.38 -14.92 22.49
CA MET A 369 -0.11 -16.35 22.21
C MET A 369 -0.13 -16.61 20.71
N ALA A 370 -0.84 -15.78 19.95
CA ALA A 370 -0.94 -15.82 18.50
C ALA A 370 -0.90 -14.42 17.92
N ALA A 371 -0.47 -14.31 16.68
CA ALA A 371 -0.45 -13.09 15.90
C ALA A 371 -1.09 -13.34 14.54
N ALA A 372 -1.93 -12.43 14.10
CA ALA A 372 -2.58 -12.49 12.80
C ALA A 372 -2.38 -11.17 12.06
N GLY A 373 -2.47 -11.20 10.72
CA GLY A 373 -2.31 -10.04 9.86
C GLY A 373 -1.86 -10.46 8.47
N TYR A 374 -1.55 -9.49 7.62
CA TYR A 374 -0.95 -9.81 6.32
C TYR A 374 0.57 -9.64 6.33
N VAL A 375 1.22 -10.31 5.40
CA VAL A 375 2.64 -10.11 5.07
C VAL A 375 2.72 -9.21 3.84
N ASP A 376 3.50 -8.13 3.96
CA ASP A 376 3.67 -7.10 2.93
C ASP A 376 5.11 -7.05 2.38
N GLY A 377 5.67 -8.19 2.03
CA GLY A 377 7.02 -8.31 1.53
C GLY A 377 7.90 -9.22 2.37
N ILE A 378 9.17 -9.36 1.97
CA ILE A 378 10.13 -10.25 2.64
C ILE A 378 10.84 -9.52 3.77
N GLN A 379 11.32 -8.31 3.48
CA GLN A 379 12.10 -7.52 4.42
C GLN A 379 11.20 -6.78 5.41
N LEU A 380 11.53 -6.87 6.69
CA LEU A 380 10.77 -6.30 7.81
C LEU A 380 9.33 -6.80 7.91
N CYS A 381 9.03 -7.95 7.30
CA CYS A 381 7.74 -8.58 7.41
C CYS A 381 7.83 -10.12 7.53
N LEU A 382 8.10 -10.84 6.45
CA LEU A 382 8.24 -12.30 6.52
C LEU A 382 9.48 -12.73 7.32
N ASP A 383 10.57 -11.98 7.22
CA ASP A 383 11.77 -12.21 8.03
C ASP A 383 11.53 -12.01 9.53
N ASN A 384 10.69 -11.03 9.93
CA ASN A 384 10.26 -10.88 11.32
C ASN A 384 9.53 -12.14 11.79
N VAL A 385 8.53 -12.59 11.04
CA VAL A 385 7.75 -13.79 11.39
C VAL A 385 8.67 -15.00 11.52
N THR A 386 9.48 -15.28 10.51
CA THR A 386 10.37 -16.46 10.53
C THR A 386 11.48 -16.36 11.56
N SER A 387 11.95 -15.16 11.90
CA SER A 387 12.95 -14.95 12.95
C SER A 387 12.36 -15.18 14.33
N VAL A 388 11.12 -14.75 14.60
CA VAL A 388 10.41 -15.04 15.85
C VAL A 388 10.25 -16.55 16.03
N LEU A 389 9.83 -17.27 14.98
CA LEU A 389 9.66 -18.72 15.02
C LEU A 389 10.97 -19.50 15.28
N ARG A 390 12.13 -18.90 15.00
CA ARG A 390 13.45 -19.52 15.32
C ARG A 390 13.88 -19.35 16.77
N LEU A 391 13.30 -18.37 17.49
CA LEU A 391 13.70 -18.10 18.88
C LEU A 391 13.10 -19.07 19.88
N GLU A 392 11.87 -19.52 19.63
CA GLU A 392 11.13 -20.38 20.53
C GLU A 392 10.70 -21.67 19.81
N GLU A 393 11.02 -22.82 20.40
CA GLU A 393 10.56 -24.12 19.91
C GLU A 393 9.03 -24.21 20.11
N GLY A 394 8.32 -24.76 19.12
CA GLY A 394 6.88 -24.96 19.17
C GLY A 394 6.03 -23.81 18.64
N LEU A 395 6.66 -22.79 18.04
CA LEU A 395 5.93 -21.80 17.25
C LEU A 395 5.81 -22.24 15.79
N ASP A 396 4.67 -21.91 15.17
CA ASP A 396 4.38 -22.21 13.78
C ASP A 396 3.59 -21.07 13.12
N TYR A 397 3.45 -21.10 11.78
CA TYR A 397 2.63 -20.16 11.03
C TYR A 397 1.83 -20.88 9.94
N ARG A 398 0.69 -20.29 9.56
CA ARG A 398 -0.17 -20.81 8.51
C ARG A 398 -0.93 -19.68 7.81
N VAL A 399 -1.63 -20.01 6.71
CA VAL A 399 -2.54 -19.06 6.08
C VAL A 399 -3.61 -18.65 7.08
N PHE A 400 -3.87 -17.35 7.20
CA PHE A 400 -4.95 -16.82 8.01
C PHE A 400 -6.24 -16.84 7.20
N ASN A 401 -7.17 -17.69 7.58
CA ASN A 401 -8.51 -17.78 7.01
C ASN A 401 -9.54 -17.23 8.00
N GLY A 402 -10.58 -16.61 7.45
CA GLY A 402 -11.76 -16.20 8.18
C GLY A 402 -12.99 -16.98 7.76
N GLN A 403 -14.08 -16.30 7.40
CA GLN A 403 -15.21 -16.92 6.72
C GLN A 403 -14.87 -17.30 5.27
N ALA A 404 -13.94 -16.56 4.65
CA ALA A 404 -13.37 -16.95 3.38
C ALA A 404 -12.03 -17.67 3.60
N SER A 405 -11.70 -18.60 2.71
CA SER A 405 -10.46 -19.37 2.74
C SER A 405 -9.58 -19.03 1.55
N ALA A 406 -8.28 -19.26 1.71
CA ALA A 406 -7.28 -19.01 0.68
C ALA A 406 -7.35 -17.57 0.12
N SER A 407 -7.62 -16.61 1.01
CA SER A 407 -7.80 -15.21 0.66
C SER A 407 -6.46 -14.51 0.47
N PHE A 408 -6.44 -13.50 -0.39
CA PHE A 408 -5.32 -12.57 -0.55
C PHE A 408 -5.83 -11.14 -0.75
N LEU A 409 -5.01 -10.16 -0.37
CA LEU A 409 -5.33 -8.76 -0.56
C LEU A 409 -4.61 -8.27 -1.84
N PRO A 410 -5.36 -7.95 -2.90
CA PRO A 410 -4.80 -7.38 -4.11
C PRO A 410 -4.33 -5.94 -3.85
N VAL A 411 -3.25 -5.53 -4.50
CA VAL A 411 -2.70 -4.17 -4.43
C VAL A 411 -2.35 -3.70 -5.83
N ALA A 412 -2.60 -2.43 -6.10
CA ALA A 412 -2.44 -1.82 -7.41
C ALA A 412 -3.21 -2.59 -8.49
N MET A 413 -4.53 -2.66 -8.35
CA MET A 413 -5.42 -3.35 -9.28
C MET A 413 -5.56 -2.55 -10.58
N VAL A 414 -5.08 -3.10 -11.67
CA VAL A 414 -4.97 -2.43 -12.97
C VAL A 414 -6.05 -2.89 -13.92
N GLY A 415 -6.72 -1.93 -14.57
CA GLY A 415 -7.66 -2.16 -15.65
C GLY A 415 -7.49 -1.13 -16.77
N ILE A 416 -7.88 -1.47 -17.99
CA ILE A 416 -7.87 -0.58 -19.15
C ILE A 416 -9.28 -0.07 -19.39
N SER A 417 -9.41 1.23 -19.62
CA SER A 417 -10.69 1.84 -19.96
C SER A 417 -11.23 1.32 -21.29
N SER A 418 -12.50 0.89 -21.30
CA SER A 418 -13.16 0.47 -22.56
C SER A 418 -13.35 1.63 -23.55
N ARG A 419 -13.08 2.87 -23.13
CA ARG A 419 -13.20 4.08 -23.96
C ARG A 419 -11.86 4.70 -24.32
N THR A 420 -10.74 4.00 -24.06
CA THR A 420 -9.42 4.53 -24.40
C THR A 420 -9.31 4.77 -25.91
N GLY A 421 -8.69 5.87 -26.29
CA GLY A 421 -8.25 6.14 -27.65
C GLY A 421 -6.83 5.64 -27.93
N GLN A 422 -6.12 5.17 -26.89
CA GLN A 422 -4.70 4.77 -26.89
C GLN A 422 -4.59 3.27 -26.53
N GLN A 423 -5.37 2.42 -27.20
CA GLN A 423 -5.48 1.02 -26.83
C GLN A 423 -4.14 0.28 -26.87
N ALA A 424 -3.34 0.48 -27.93
CA ALA A 424 -2.07 -0.20 -28.09
C ALA A 424 -1.06 0.18 -27.01
N GLU A 425 -1.01 1.46 -26.66
CA GLU A 425 -0.15 2.03 -25.62
C GLU A 425 -0.59 1.57 -24.23
N ALA A 426 -1.90 1.50 -23.98
CA ALA A 426 -2.45 1.01 -22.71
C ALA A 426 -2.18 -0.50 -22.52
N GLU A 427 -2.36 -1.31 -23.57
CA GLU A 427 -2.03 -2.74 -23.54
C GLU A 427 -0.52 -2.98 -23.36
N GLU A 428 0.32 -2.15 -24.01
CA GLU A 428 1.77 -2.20 -23.83
C GLU A 428 2.18 -1.85 -22.42
N PHE A 429 1.59 -0.79 -21.85
CA PHE A 429 1.82 -0.42 -20.45
C PHE A 429 1.43 -1.55 -19.50
N VAL A 430 0.24 -2.14 -19.67
CA VAL A 430 -0.23 -3.26 -18.83
C VAL A 430 0.68 -4.47 -18.98
N ARG A 431 1.15 -4.80 -20.20
CA ARG A 431 2.10 -5.89 -20.42
C ARG A 431 3.42 -5.64 -19.68
N LEU A 432 3.95 -4.42 -19.78
CA LEU A 432 5.22 -4.05 -19.12
C LEU A 432 5.13 -4.18 -17.60
N ILE A 433 4.05 -3.68 -16.97
CA ILE A 433 3.92 -3.71 -15.51
C ILE A 433 3.81 -5.11 -14.92
N PHE A 434 3.40 -6.11 -15.73
CA PHE A 434 3.37 -7.52 -15.34
C PHE A 434 4.59 -8.31 -15.81
N ALA A 435 5.48 -7.72 -16.61
CA ALA A 435 6.74 -8.33 -16.98
C ALA A 435 7.70 -8.38 -15.79
N ARG A 436 8.62 -9.34 -15.83
CA ARG A 436 9.57 -9.62 -14.75
C ARG A 436 10.32 -8.37 -14.29
N GLU A 437 10.87 -7.60 -15.22
CA GLU A 437 11.72 -6.44 -14.93
C GLU A 437 11.01 -5.37 -14.09
N ALA A 438 9.75 -5.06 -14.41
CA ALA A 438 8.95 -4.10 -13.62
C ALA A 438 8.53 -4.70 -12.27
N GLN A 439 8.21 -5.99 -12.25
CA GLN A 439 7.76 -6.71 -11.06
C GLN A 439 8.90 -6.93 -10.02
N GLU A 440 10.18 -6.94 -10.44
CA GLU A 440 11.32 -6.97 -9.52
C GLU A 440 11.45 -5.67 -8.71
N HIS A 441 10.77 -4.58 -9.10
CA HIS A 441 10.79 -3.28 -8.43
C HIS A 441 9.50 -2.98 -7.63
N ILE A 442 8.73 -3.99 -7.26
CA ILE A 442 7.55 -3.85 -6.38
C ILE A 442 7.99 -3.42 -4.98
N TYR A 443 7.33 -2.40 -4.44
CA TYR A 443 7.63 -1.85 -3.10
C TYR A 443 6.68 -2.36 -2.01
N GLU A 444 5.52 -2.86 -2.40
CA GLU A 444 4.46 -3.30 -1.49
C GLU A 444 3.95 -4.67 -1.94
N GLY A 445 3.78 -5.58 -1.00
CA GLY A 445 3.31 -6.93 -1.29
C GLY A 445 4.33 -7.81 -2.00
N TYR A 446 3.81 -8.86 -2.59
CA TYR A 446 4.57 -9.82 -3.40
C TYR A 446 4.18 -9.69 -4.86
N PRO A 447 5.15 -9.65 -5.78
CA PRO A 447 4.86 -9.59 -7.21
C PRO A 447 4.04 -10.79 -7.68
N VAL A 448 3.15 -10.56 -8.64
CA VAL A 448 2.36 -11.65 -9.26
C VAL A 448 3.11 -12.38 -10.37
N ASN A 449 4.24 -11.85 -10.83
CA ASN A 449 5.15 -12.52 -11.75
C ASN A 449 6.05 -13.49 -10.97
N ARG A 450 6.03 -14.77 -11.33
CA ARG A 450 6.75 -15.85 -10.64
C ARG A 450 8.26 -15.63 -10.62
N ALA A 451 8.84 -15.23 -11.75
CA ALA A 451 10.29 -15.03 -11.83
C ALA A 451 10.76 -13.83 -10.99
N ALA A 452 9.97 -12.76 -10.93
CA ALA A 452 10.23 -11.62 -10.06
C ALA A 452 10.07 -12.02 -8.57
N TYR A 453 9.03 -12.77 -8.24
CA TYR A 453 8.82 -13.31 -6.89
C TYR A 453 10.00 -14.19 -6.44
N GLU A 454 10.48 -15.10 -7.29
CA GLU A 454 11.65 -15.93 -7.00
C GLU A 454 12.93 -15.09 -6.87
N ALA A 455 13.08 -14.04 -7.68
CA ALA A 455 14.21 -13.11 -7.61
C ALA A 455 14.27 -12.34 -6.27
N HIS A 456 13.12 -11.96 -5.71
CA HIS A 456 13.06 -11.33 -4.38
C HIS A 456 13.64 -12.26 -3.29
N PHE A 457 13.37 -13.57 -3.37
CA PHE A 457 13.94 -14.53 -2.43
C PHE A 457 15.39 -14.92 -2.76
N ALA A 458 15.79 -14.90 -4.03
CA ALA A 458 17.16 -15.17 -4.41
C ALA A 458 18.15 -14.12 -3.91
N ALA A 459 17.69 -12.89 -3.68
CA ALA A 459 18.49 -11.83 -3.08
C ALA A 459 18.77 -12.05 -1.58
N CYS A 460 18.04 -12.98 -0.93
CA CYS A 460 18.20 -13.31 0.48
C CYS A 460 19.29 -14.38 0.66
N GLU A 461 20.34 -14.08 1.40
CA GLU A 461 21.37 -15.07 1.76
C GLU A 461 20.86 -15.95 2.91
N GLU A 462 21.02 -17.27 2.76
CA GLU A 462 20.56 -18.23 3.76
C GLU A 462 21.39 -18.08 5.06
N ASN A 463 20.66 -17.95 6.19
CA ASN A 463 21.21 -17.83 7.54
C ASN A 463 21.99 -16.53 7.86
N ASP A 464 22.08 -15.59 6.95
CA ASP A 464 22.67 -14.30 7.26
C ASP A 464 21.66 -13.38 7.97
N SER A 465 22.14 -12.60 8.94
CA SER A 465 21.33 -11.60 9.62
C SER A 465 20.93 -10.49 8.65
N ASN A 466 19.64 -10.19 8.60
CA ASN A 466 19.10 -9.05 7.86
C ASN A 466 19.11 -7.75 8.70
N GLY A 467 19.78 -7.74 9.81
CA GLY A 467 19.86 -6.63 10.74
C GLY A 467 19.40 -7.00 12.14
N SER A 468 19.14 -6.01 12.94
CA SER A 468 18.56 -6.19 14.28
C SER A 468 17.63 -5.04 14.61
N MET A 469 16.71 -5.27 15.53
CA MET A 469 15.86 -4.24 16.13
C MET A 469 15.98 -4.29 17.65
N MET A 470 15.73 -3.17 18.30
CA MET A 470 15.65 -3.10 19.75
C MET A 470 14.20 -3.25 20.18
N LEU A 471 13.93 -4.25 20.99
CA LEU A 471 12.64 -4.45 21.64
C LEU A 471 12.70 -3.93 23.06
N VAL A 472 11.78 -3.05 23.41
CA VAL A 472 11.60 -2.61 24.80
C VAL A 472 10.64 -3.60 25.48
N MET A 473 11.12 -4.23 26.55
CA MET A 473 10.36 -5.18 27.35
C MET A 473 9.57 -4.45 28.44
N ASP A 474 8.62 -5.14 29.09
CA ASP A 474 7.74 -4.56 30.12
C ASP A 474 8.48 -3.99 31.34
N ASP A 475 9.62 -4.57 31.67
CA ASP A 475 10.48 -4.10 32.76
C ASP A 475 11.37 -2.90 32.38
N GLY A 476 11.22 -2.38 31.16
CA GLY A 476 12.00 -1.28 30.61
C GLY A 476 13.39 -1.70 30.12
N THR A 477 13.71 -2.98 30.11
CA THR A 477 14.97 -3.47 29.52
C THR A 477 14.87 -3.45 28.00
N GLU A 478 15.99 -3.14 27.34
CA GLU A 478 16.13 -3.21 25.89
C GLU A 478 16.78 -4.55 25.51
N GLN A 479 16.12 -5.30 24.63
CA GLN A 479 16.62 -6.54 24.10
C GLN A 479 16.89 -6.39 22.60
N GLU A 480 18.11 -6.69 22.16
CA GLU A 480 18.43 -6.75 20.75
C GLU A 480 17.88 -8.04 20.15
N PHE A 481 17.07 -7.88 19.09
CA PHE A 481 16.45 -8.96 18.34
C PHE A 481 17.03 -8.99 16.93
N PHE A 482 17.68 -10.12 16.59
CA PHE A 482 18.28 -10.31 15.26
C PHE A 482 17.26 -10.84 14.27
N LEU A 483 17.21 -10.21 13.10
CA LEU A 483 16.42 -10.65 11.96
C LEU A 483 17.27 -11.50 11.04
N TYR A 484 16.69 -12.58 10.57
CA TYR A 484 17.32 -13.51 9.62
C TYR A 484 16.41 -13.65 8.40
N TRP A 485 17.03 -13.75 7.24
CA TRP A 485 16.29 -14.09 6.03
C TRP A 485 15.59 -15.46 6.20
N PRO A 486 14.38 -15.64 5.62
CA PRO A 486 13.71 -16.93 5.61
C PRO A 486 14.62 -18.01 4.98
N ASP A 487 14.79 -19.14 5.66
CA ASP A 487 15.52 -20.26 5.11
C ASP A 487 14.76 -20.97 3.98
N GLN A 488 15.39 -21.94 3.33
CA GLN A 488 14.79 -22.61 2.18
C GLN A 488 13.44 -23.27 2.53
N ALA A 489 13.31 -23.90 3.67
CA ALA A 489 12.07 -24.56 4.09
C ALA A 489 10.94 -23.55 4.31
N ALA A 490 11.23 -22.41 4.96
CA ALA A 490 10.29 -21.32 5.14
C ALA A 490 9.87 -20.71 3.80
N ARG A 491 10.81 -20.51 2.86
CA ARG A 491 10.51 -20.01 1.51
C ARG A 491 9.63 -20.96 0.71
N GLU A 492 9.97 -22.23 0.67
CA GLU A 492 9.17 -23.27 -0.03
C GLU A 492 7.75 -23.35 0.53
N ARG A 493 7.63 -23.32 1.86
CA ARG A 493 6.33 -23.34 2.54
C ARG A 493 5.50 -22.09 2.22
N PHE A 494 6.09 -20.91 2.30
CA PHE A 494 5.42 -19.65 1.99
C PHE A 494 5.00 -19.59 0.50
N THR A 495 5.87 -20.04 -0.41
CA THR A 495 5.54 -20.16 -1.84
C THR A 495 4.34 -21.09 -2.04
N GLY A 496 4.30 -22.22 -1.33
CA GLY A 496 3.14 -23.11 -1.37
C GLY A 496 1.83 -22.43 -0.90
N TYR A 497 1.91 -21.52 0.07
CA TYR A 497 0.76 -20.71 0.46
C TYR A 497 0.34 -19.76 -0.65
N VAL A 498 1.27 -18.99 -1.24
CA VAL A 498 0.98 -18.08 -2.37
C VAL A 498 0.31 -18.85 -3.53
N GLU A 499 0.80 -20.03 -3.86
CA GLU A 499 0.22 -20.87 -4.91
C GLU A 499 -1.17 -21.43 -4.58
N SER A 500 -1.51 -21.49 -3.30
CA SER A 500 -2.82 -21.96 -2.83
C SER A 500 -3.91 -20.89 -2.80
N LEU A 501 -3.53 -19.60 -2.85
CA LEU A 501 -4.47 -18.48 -2.79
C LEU A 501 -5.43 -18.49 -3.98
N ARG A 502 -6.72 -18.16 -3.75
CA ARG A 502 -7.76 -18.21 -4.79
C ARG A 502 -8.79 -17.09 -4.67
N THR A 503 -8.95 -16.53 -3.47
CA THR A 503 -10.05 -15.63 -3.15
C THR A 503 -9.51 -14.20 -2.95
N PRO A 504 -9.63 -13.31 -3.96
CA PRO A 504 -9.26 -11.92 -3.78
C PRO A 504 -10.24 -11.22 -2.83
N VAL A 505 -9.71 -10.37 -1.97
CA VAL A 505 -10.51 -9.52 -1.08
C VAL A 505 -10.86 -8.25 -1.86
N LEU A 506 -12.07 -8.21 -2.41
CA LEU A 506 -12.57 -7.13 -3.28
C LEU A 506 -13.77 -6.40 -2.68
N THR A 507 -14.15 -6.71 -1.45
CA THR A 507 -15.33 -6.13 -0.81
C THR A 507 -15.22 -4.60 -0.76
N ASP A 508 -16.28 -3.95 -1.18
CA ASP A 508 -16.37 -2.49 -1.20
C ASP A 508 -16.05 -1.89 0.17
N VAL A 509 -15.21 -0.84 0.17
CA VAL A 509 -14.72 -0.20 1.40
C VAL A 509 -15.86 0.36 2.25
N GLN A 510 -16.90 0.94 1.62
CA GLN A 510 -18.03 1.50 2.34
C GLN A 510 -18.87 0.40 3.01
N LEU A 511 -19.03 -0.75 2.34
CA LEU A 511 -19.69 -1.90 2.96
C LEU A 511 -18.88 -2.42 4.16
N CYS A 512 -17.57 -2.49 4.04
CA CYS A 512 -16.70 -2.85 5.16
C CYS A 512 -16.84 -1.87 6.34
N GLU A 513 -16.82 -0.57 6.08
CA GLU A 513 -16.98 0.46 7.12
C GLU A 513 -18.32 0.35 7.85
N LEU A 514 -19.42 0.08 7.12
CA LEU A 514 -20.71 -0.17 7.75
C LEU A 514 -20.68 -1.36 8.73
N VAL A 515 -19.94 -2.43 8.36
CA VAL A 515 -19.76 -3.60 9.22
C VAL A 515 -18.92 -3.23 10.44
N TYR A 516 -17.83 -2.48 10.29
CA TYR A 516 -16.93 -2.15 11.39
C TYR A 516 -17.57 -1.15 12.37
N GLU A 517 -18.20 -0.09 11.88
CA GLU A 517 -18.90 0.90 12.73
C GLU A 517 -20.02 0.27 13.58
N THR A 518 -20.84 -0.58 12.95
CA THR A 518 -21.96 -1.22 13.67
C THR A 518 -21.44 -2.40 14.50
N GLY A 519 -20.46 -3.14 14.00
CA GLY A 519 -19.82 -4.25 14.69
C GLY A 519 -19.16 -3.83 16.01
N ARG A 520 -18.59 -2.62 16.09
CA ARG A 520 -18.05 -2.08 17.33
C ARG A 520 -19.10 -2.06 18.45
N LYS A 521 -20.33 -1.65 18.15
CA LYS A 521 -21.43 -1.66 19.12
C LYS A 521 -21.79 -3.09 19.58
N VAL A 522 -21.62 -4.08 18.69
CA VAL A 522 -21.82 -5.48 19.04
C VAL A 522 -20.70 -5.98 19.96
N LEU A 523 -19.43 -5.66 19.65
CA LEU A 523 -18.30 -6.06 20.50
C LEU A 523 -18.37 -5.39 21.89
N GLU A 524 -18.81 -4.14 21.96
CA GLU A 524 -19.01 -3.40 23.23
C GLU A 524 -20.28 -3.86 24.00
N GLY A 525 -21.10 -4.74 23.41
CA GLY A 525 -22.31 -5.30 24.04
C GLY A 525 -23.53 -4.38 24.00
N GLU A 526 -23.52 -3.34 23.19
CA GLU A 526 -24.65 -2.41 22.98
C GLU A 526 -25.74 -3.01 22.08
N LEU A 527 -25.35 -3.87 21.13
CA LEU A 527 -26.25 -4.57 20.22
C LEU A 527 -26.00 -6.09 20.24
N SER A 528 -27.03 -6.89 19.93
CA SER A 528 -26.83 -8.28 19.59
C SER A 528 -26.22 -8.42 18.18
N ALA A 529 -25.59 -9.56 17.87
CA ALA A 529 -25.08 -9.83 16.53
C ALA A 529 -26.20 -9.79 15.46
N GLU A 530 -27.38 -10.29 15.81
CA GLU A 530 -28.58 -10.29 14.96
C GLU A 530 -29.09 -8.86 14.67
N ASP A 531 -29.20 -8.02 15.71
CA ASP A 531 -29.64 -6.62 15.55
C ASP A 531 -28.59 -5.80 14.79
N GLY A 532 -27.30 -6.01 15.07
CA GLY A 532 -26.19 -5.40 14.36
C GLY A 532 -26.20 -5.75 12.86
N ALA A 533 -26.32 -7.02 12.53
CA ALA A 533 -26.41 -7.48 11.14
C ALA A 533 -27.64 -6.91 10.42
N ALA A 534 -28.79 -6.85 11.09
CA ALA A 534 -30.00 -6.24 10.51
C ALA A 534 -29.81 -4.73 10.23
N GLU A 535 -29.13 -3.99 11.11
CA GLU A 535 -28.79 -2.59 10.90
C GLU A 535 -27.84 -2.42 9.71
N ILE A 536 -26.78 -3.25 9.64
CA ILE A 536 -25.78 -3.24 8.56
C ILE A 536 -26.45 -3.49 7.21
N VAL A 537 -27.19 -4.59 7.07
CA VAL A 537 -27.84 -4.98 5.81
C VAL A 537 -28.82 -3.91 5.35
N LYS A 538 -29.55 -3.28 6.28
CA LYS A 538 -30.43 -2.16 5.94
C LYS A 538 -29.68 -0.95 5.39
N LYS A 539 -28.54 -0.57 6.01
CA LYS A 539 -27.71 0.55 5.54
C LYS A 539 -27.07 0.23 4.20
N ALA A 540 -26.52 -0.99 4.06
CA ALA A 540 -25.92 -1.47 2.83
C ALA A 540 -26.92 -1.48 1.66
N SER A 541 -28.17 -1.91 1.89
CA SER A 541 -29.22 -1.89 0.85
C SER A 541 -29.55 -0.47 0.36
N ILE A 542 -29.42 0.55 1.20
CA ILE A 542 -29.61 1.95 0.80
C ILE A 542 -28.42 2.40 -0.05
N TYR A 543 -27.20 2.14 0.41
CA TYR A 543 -25.97 2.47 -0.29
C TYR A 543 -25.92 1.83 -1.70
N LEU A 544 -26.22 0.54 -1.80
CA LEU A 544 -26.22 -0.20 -3.07
C LEU A 544 -27.33 0.22 -4.04
N ALA A 545 -28.35 0.95 -3.57
CA ALA A 545 -29.45 1.45 -4.41
C ALA A 545 -29.16 2.86 -4.99
N GLU A 546 -28.15 3.57 -4.49
CA GLU A 546 -27.71 4.89 -4.97
C GLU A 546 -26.74 4.75 -6.17
#